data_76edae87331d088731f7f75ed91fad0e
#
_entry.id   76edae87331d088731f7f75ed91fad0e
#
_cell.length_a   1.000
_cell.length_b   1.000
_cell.length_c   1.000
_cell.angle_alpha   90.00
_cell.angle_beta   90.00
_cell.angle_gamma   90.00
#
_symmetry.space_group_name_H-M   'P 1'
#
loop_
_entity.id
_entity.type
_entity.pdbx_description
1 polymer ?
#
loop_
_entity_poly.entity_id
_entity_poly.type
_entity_poly.pdbx_seq_one_letter_code
_entity_poly.pdbx_strand_id
1 'polypeptide(L)'
;MRQFSADYLNRTRSGMWADSRDALADLDLPNRRRVLDVGCGTGELTRVLASESADDAEIVGVDADRRLLDVASDHVPCVAGDALDLPFADDSVDCVVCQALLINLPEPTAALREFARVSTDLVAAIEPNNAAVSVDSTVASEIDLEARVREAYLRGVDTDVALGEQVESLFAEAGIEPLSTRQYDHEKRTEPPY
;
A
#
# COMPACT_ATOMS: atom_id res chain seq x y z
N MET A 1 4.34 14.63 4.13
CA MET A 1 3.80 13.56 3.26
C MET A 1 4.24 13.78 1.81
N ARG A 2 4.71 12.76 1.12
CA ARG A 2 5.04 12.81 -0.32
C ARG A 2 3.76 12.99 -1.14
N GLN A 3 3.84 13.82 -2.18
CA GLN A 3 2.74 13.97 -3.14
C GLN A 3 3.07 13.20 -4.42
N PHE A 4 2.15 12.38 -4.85
CA PHE A 4 2.27 11.59 -6.07
C PHE A 4 1.27 12.09 -7.12
N SER A 5 1.64 12.06 -8.41
CA SER A 5 0.68 12.27 -9.48
C SER A 5 -0.03 10.96 -9.84
N ALA A 6 -1.26 11.06 -10.36
CA ALA A 6 -1.99 9.90 -10.86
C ALA A 6 -1.19 9.15 -11.95
N ASP A 7 -0.54 9.86 -12.87
CA ASP A 7 0.32 9.27 -13.89
C ASP A 7 1.48 8.46 -13.30
N TYR A 8 2.11 8.96 -12.23
CA TYR A 8 3.18 8.24 -11.55
C TYR A 8 2.65 6.94 -10.93
N LEU A 9 1.54 7.02 -10.19
CA LEU A 9 0.94 5.85 -9.57
C LEU A 9 0.52 4.81 -10.61
N ASN A 10 -0.15 5.23 -11.67
CA ASN A 10 -0.57 4.34 -12.76
C ASN A 10 0.63 3.64 -13.41
N ARG A 11 1.74 4.34 -13.68
CA ARG A 11 2.94 3.73 -14.30
C ARG A 11 3.67 2.78 -13.36
N THR A 12 3.75 3.09 -12.08
CA THR A 12 4.51 2.28 -11.11
C THR A 12 3.74 1.09 -10.62
N ARG A 13 2.40 1.16 -10.58
CA ARG A 13 1.53 0.12 -10.02
C ARG A 13 0.80 -0.71 -11.06
N SER A 14 0.72 -0.24 -12.32
CA SER A 14 0.06 -0.98 -13.40
C SER A 14 0.59 -2.41 -13.51
N GLY A 15 -0.32 -3.38 -13.44
CA GLY A 15 -0.03 -4.81 -13.56
C GLY A 15 0.56 -5.46 -12.29
N MET A 16 0.83 -4.71 -11.23
CA MET A 16 1.42 -5.26 -10.01
C MET A 16 0.57 -6.38 -9.40
N TRP A 17 -0.74 -6.25 -9.49
CA TRP A 17 -1.69 -7.22 -8.94
C TRP A 17 -2.04 -8.36 -9.90
N ALA A 18 -1.54 -8.37 -11.14
CA ALA A 18 -1.82 -9.44 -12.09
C ALA A 18 -1.29 -10.80 -11.62
N ASP A 19 -0.08 -10.79 -11.02
CA ASP A 19 0.62 -12.00 -10.58
C ASP A 19 0.84 -12.05 -9.06
N SER A 20 0.27 -11.11 -8.28
CA SER A 20 0.54 -10.96 -6.83
C SER A 20 -0.70 -11.11 -5.96
N ARG A 21 -1.80 -11.66 -6.49
CA ARG A 21 -3.07 -11.80 -5.74
C ARG A 21 -2.94 -12.74 -4.55
N ASP A 22 -2.02 -13.69 -4.58
CA ASP A 22 -1.73 -14.58 -3.45
C ASP A 22 -1.33 -13.81 -2.18
N ALA A 23 -0.82 -12.57 -2.33
CA ALA A 23 -0.52 -11.68 -1.22
C ALA A 23 -1.78 -11.26 -0.43
N LEU A 24 -2.96 -11.36 -1.03
CA LEU A 24 -4.25 -11.03 -0.41
C LEU A 24 -4.96 -12.24 0.21
N ALA A 25 -4.42 -13.45 0.08
CA ALA A 25 -5.09 -14.68 0.49
C ALA A 25 -5.42 -14.70 2.00
N ASP A 26 -4.54 -14.11 2.84
CA ASP A 26 -4.73 -14.06 4.29
C ASP A 26 -5.80 -13.05 4.74
N LEU A 27 -6.28 -12.19 3.84
CA LEU A 27 -7.32 -11.21 4.14
C LEU A 27 -8.71 -11.84 4.24
N ASP A 28 -8.89 -13.05 3.70
CA ASP A 28 -10.17 -13.77 3.67
C ASP A 28 -11.33 -12.92 3.08
N LEU A 29 -11.02 -12.21 1.98
CA LEU A 29 -11.91 -11.24 1.36
C LEU A 29 -13.34 -11.75 1.05
N PRO A 30 -13.54 -13.01 0.60
CA PRO A 30 -14.89 -13.53 0.37
C PRO A 30 -15.79 -13.54 1.60
N ASN A 31 -15.23 -13.51 2.80
CA ASN A 31 -15.96 -13.50 4.07
C ASN A 31 -16.04 -12.12 4.72
N ARG A 32 -15.40 -11.09 4.12
CA ARG A 32 -15.45 -9.71 4.60
C ARG A 32 -16.72 -9.01 4.13
N ARG A 33 -17.25 -8.14 4.98
CA ARG A 33 -18.42 -7.33 4.65
C ARG A 33 -18.10 -5.86 4.42
N ARG A 34 -17.12 -5.34 5.14
CA ARG A 34 -16.72 -3.93 5.02
C ARG A 34 -15.20 -3.81 5.11
N VAL A 35 -14.57 -3.42 4.01
CA VAL A 35 -13.12 -3.29 3.89
C VAL A 35 -12.75 -1.85 3.55
N LEU A 36 -11.78 -1.28 4.25
CA LEU A 36 -11.15 -0.01 3.91
C LEU A 36 -9.79 -0.23 3.28
N ASP A 37 -9.55 0.46 2.17
CA ASP A 37 -8.22 0.63 1.56
C ASP A 37 -7.71 2.04 1.89
N VAL A 38 -6.83 2.16 2.88
CA VAL A 38 -6.33 3.47 3.35
C VAL A 38 -5.06 3.86 2.59
N GLY A 39 -5.04 5.08 2.05
CA GLY A 39 -4.04 5.53 1.10
C GLY A 39 -4.28 4.95 -0.29
N CYS A 40 -5.54 4.86 -0.70
CA CYS A 40 -5.97 4.17 -1.91
C CYS A 40 -5.43 4.78 -3.22
N GLY A 41 -4.98 6.04 -3.19
CA GLY A 41 -4.47 6.74 -4.36
C GLY A 41 -5.50 6.79 -5.49
N THR A 42 -5.18 6.18 -6.64
CA THR A 42 -6.08 6.07 -7.80
C THR A 42 -6.99 4.84 -7.75
N GLY A 43 -7.05 4.14 -6.61
CA GLY A 43 -7.99 3.03 -6.35
C GLY A 43 -7.59 1.70 -7.00
N GLU A 44 -6.31 1.47 -7.31
CA GLU A 44 -5.90 0.20 -7.93
C GLU A 44 -6.09 -0.99 -7.00
N LEU A 45 -5.58 -0.92 -5.77
CA LEU A 45 -5.80 -1.96 -4.77
C LEU A 45 -7.28 -2.07 -4.42
N THR A 46 -7.99 -0.94 -4.25
CA THR A 46 -9.42 -0.93 -3.94
C THR A 46 -10.24 -1.74 -4.95
N ARG A 47 -9.93 -1.61 -6.26
CA ARG A 47 -10.57 -2.42 -7.32
C ARG A 47 -10.28 -3.90 -7.19
N VAL A 48 -9.05 -4.26 -6.83
CA VAL A 48 -8.66 -5.65 -6.63
C VAL A 48 -9.39 -6.24 -5.43
N LEU A 49 -9.41 -5.53 -4.29
CA LEU A 49 -10.15 -5.94 -3.10
C LEU A 49 -11.63 -6.16 -3.42
N ALA A 50 -12.25 -5.24 -4.17
CA ALA A 50 -13.65 -5.38 -4.60
C ALA A 50 -13.86 -6.61 -5.51
N SER A 51 -12.91 -6.92 -6.39
CA SER A 51 -13.03 -8.08 -7.29
C SER A 51 -12.86 -9.44 -6.59
N GLU A 52 -12.22 -9.47 -5.42
CA GLU A 52 -11.98 -10.68 -4.63
C GLU A 52 -12.99 -10.85 -3.47
N SER A 53 -13.77 -9.80 -3.18
CA SER A 53 -14.78 -9.82 -2.12
C SER A 53 -16.14 -10.33 -2.62
N ALA A 54 -17.04 -10.64 -1.69
CA ALA A 54 -18.41 -10.99 -2.03
C ALA A 54 -19.16 -9.80 -2.67
N ASP A 55 -20.16 -10.08 -3.52
CA ASP A 55 -20.94 -9.06 -4.24
C ASP A 55 -21.67 -8.07 -3.32
N ASP A 56 -21.97 -8.44 -2.08
CA ASP A 56 -22.63 -7.62 -1.08
C ASP A 56 -21.66 -6.94 -0.09
N ALA A 57 -20.35 -7.10 -0.29
CA ALA A 57 -19.34 -6.44 0.52
C ALA A 57 -19.18 -4.96 0.13
N GLU A 58 -18.98 -4.11 1.12
CA GLU A 58 -18.69 -2.69 0.96
C GLU A 58 -17.18 -2.46 1.01
N ILE A 59 -16.60 -2.08 -0.12
CA ILE A 59 -15.17 -1.79 -0.23
C ILE A 59 -15.02 -0.29 -0.50
N VAL A 60 -14.30 0.42 0.38
CA VAL A 60 -14.14 1.88 0.32
C VAL A 60 -12.69 2.27 0.32
N GLY A 61 -12.27 3.07 -0.64
CA GLY A 61 -10.96 3.71 -0.65
C GLY A 61 -10.95 4.99 0.19
N VAL A 62 -9.86 5.23 0.91
CA VAL A 62 -9.63 6.46 1.66
C VAL A 62 -8.29 7.07 1.25
N ASP A 63 -8.26 8.36 0.93
CA ASP A 63 -7.02 9.08 0.67
C ASP A 63 -7.14 10.54 1.10
N ALA A 64 -6.04 11.15 1.49
CA ALA A 64 -5.98 12.57 1.84
C ALA A 64 -5.91 13.47 0.60
N ASP A 65 -5.40 12.96 -0.53
CA ASP A 65 -5.26 13.74 -1.76
C ASP A 65 -6.52 13.62 -2.64
N ARG A 66 -7.34 14.66 -2.58
CA ARG A 66 -8.59 14.75 -3.37
C ARG A 66 -8.39 14.61 -4.87
N ARG A 67 -7.21 15.01 -5.40
CA ARG A 67 -6.92 14.88 -6.85
C ARG A 67 -6.76 13.42 -7.27
N LEU A 68 -6.27 12.56 -6.36
CA LEU A 68 -6.19 11.13 -6.59
C LEU A 68 -7.58 10.49 -6.46
N LEU A 69 -8.37 10.95 -5.48
CA LEU A 69 -9.75 10.50 -5.30
C LEU A 69 -10.66 10.87 -6.47
N ASP A 70 -10.44 12.01 -7.13
CA ASP A 70 -11.17 12.37 -8.34
C ASP A 70 -10.99 11.31 -9.45
N VAL A 71 -9.80 10.69 -9.55
CA VAL A 71 -9.53 9.59 -10.48
C VAL A 71 -10.10 8.26 -9.96
N ALA A 72 -9.96 7.99 -8.65
CA ALA A 72 -10.44 6.75 -8.04
C ALA A 72 -11.97 6.64 -8.11
N SER A 73 -12.70 7.75 -7.89
CA SER A 73 -14.16 7.81 -7.82
C SER A 73 -14.88 7.41 -9.11
N ASP A 74 -14.19 7.44 -10.23
CA ASP A 74 -14.71 6.93 -11.52
C ASP A 74 -14.89 5.40 -11.50
N HIS A 75 -14.27 4.70 -10.54
CA HIS A 75 -14.17 3.24 -10.56
C HIS A 75 -14.57 2.56 -9.25
N VAL A 76 -14.37 3.23 -8.10
CA VAL A 76 -14.61 2.65 -6.76
C VAL A 76 -15.22 3.70 -5.82
N PRO A 77 -16.04 3.28 -4.82
CA PRO A 77 -16.42 4.17 -3.74
C PRO A 77 -15.18 4.67 -2.99
N CYS A 78 -15.10 5.99 -2.78
CA CYS A 78 -13.97 6.54 -2.04
C CYS A 78 -14.38 7.76 -1.20
N VAL A 79 -13.61 8.03 -0.14
CA VAL A 79 -13.85 9.10 0.84
C VAL A 79 -12.53 9.83 1.10
N ALA A 80 -12.58 11.15 1.22
CA ALA A 80 -11.43 11.93 1.67
C ALA A 80 -11.23 11.76 3.17
N GLY A 81 -10.02 11.37 3.60
CA GLY A 81 -9.69 11.16 5.00
C GLY A 81 -8.19 11.18 5.25
N ASP A 82 -7.81 11.52 6.48
CA ASP A 82 -6.44 11.40 6.97
C ASP A 82 -6.26 10.01 7.58
N ALA A 83 -5.15 9.33 7.25
CA ALA A 83 -4.81 8.03 7.83
C ALA A 83 -4.60 8.08 9.35
N LEU A 84 -4.34 9.26 9.92
CA LEU A 84 -4.19 9.50 11.35
C LEU A 84 -5.50 9.88 12.05
N ASP A 85 -6.57 10.17 11.29
CA ASP A 85 -7.90 10.55 11.80
C ASP A 85 -8.95 10.14 10.76
N LEU A 86 -9.28 8.85 10.74
CA LEU A 86 -10.19 8.27 9.75
C LEU A 86 -11.64 8.70 10.03
N PRO A 87 -12.42 9.09 8.99
CA PRO A 87 -13.81 9.53 9.15
C PRO A 87 -14.78 8.35 9.35
N PHE A 88 -14.40 7.40 10.20
CA PHE A 88 -15.18 6.20 10.52
C PHE A 88 -15.28 6.03 12.04
N ALA A 89 -16.39 5.49 12.50
CA ALA A 89 -16.58 5.19 13.93
C ALA A 89 -15.67 4.03 14.37
N ASP A 90 -15.46 3.93 15.69
CA ASP A 90 -14.80 2.78 16.28
C ASP A 90 -15.53 1.50 15.89
N ASP A 91 -14.79 0.41 15.66
CA ASP A 91 -15.34 -0.92 15.37
C ASP A 91 -16.38 -0.94 14.24
N SER A 92 -16.19 -0.13 13.18
CA SER A 92 -17.18 0.04 12.12
C SER A 92 -16.88 -0.72 10.84
N VAL A 93 -15.69 -1.30 10.71
CA VAL A 93 -15.28 -2.11 9.56
C VAL A 93 -14.63 -3.41 10.03
N ASP A 94 -14.64 -4.45 9.22
CA ASP A 94 -14.05 -5.75 9.60
C ASP A 94 -12.62 -5.95 9.07
N CYS A 95 -12.18 -5.13 8.12
CA CYS A 95 -10.82 -5.19 7.62
C CYS A 95 -10.33 -3.82 7.17
N VAL A 96 -9.11 -3.46 7.57
CA VAL A 96 -8.40 -2.28 7.07
C VAL A 96 -7.13 -2.75 6.36
N VAL A 97 -6.95 -2.30 5.13
CA VAL A 97 -5.75 -2.60 4.33
C VAL A 97 -5.09 -1.29 3.92
N CYS A 98 -3.77 -1.25 3.88
CA CYS A 98 -3.03 -0.18 3.22
C CYS A 98 -1.90 -0.74 2.36
N GLN A 99 -1.52 0.00 1.30
CA GLN A 99 -0.42 -0.38 0.42
C GLN A 99 0.51 0.80 0.16
N ALA A 100 1.80 0.61 0.48
CA ALA A 100 2.85 1.62 0.31
C ALA A 100 2.43 2.99 0.89
N LEU A 101 1.76 2.96 2.03
CA LEU A 101 1.29 4.12 2.76
C LEU A 101 2.19 4.44 3.95
N LEU A 102 2.43 3.45 4.82
CA LEU A 102 3.16 3.64 6.08
C LEU A 102 4.55 4.22 5.83
N ILE A 103 5.22 3.78 4.77
CA ILE A 103 6.53 4.30 4.32
C ILE A 103 6.50 5.81 4.02
N ASN A 104 5.33 6.40 3.78
CA ASN A 104 5.16 7.81 3.43
C ASN A 104 4.62 8.66 4.59
N LEU A 105 4.30 8.04 5.73
CA LEU A 105 3.79 8.72 6.90
C LEU A 105 4.91 9.09 7.88
N PRO A 106 4.82 10.25 8.53
CA PRO A 106 5.77 10.61 9.59
C PRO A 106 5.58 9.79 10.86
N GLU A 107 4.35 9.30 11.11
CA GLU A 107 3.95 8.58 12.31
C GLU A 107 3.20 7.29 11.95
N PRO A 108 3.89 6.27 11.34
CA PRO A 108 3.22 5.05 10.88
C PRO A 108 2.55 4.25 12.00
N THR A 109 3.13 4.23 13.19
CA THR A 109 2.54 3.56 14.36
C THR A 109 1.23 4.23 14.82
N ALA A 110 1.11 5.56 14.69
CA ALA A 110 -0.14 6.27 15.00
C ALA A 110 -1.25 5.92 13.97
N ALA A 111 -0.90 5.82 12.68
CA ALA A 111 -1.83 5.36 11.66
C ALA A 111 -2.33 3.93 11.94
N LEU A 112 -1.43 3.01 12.32
CA LEU A 112 -1.82 1.65 12.67
C LEU A 112 -2.78 1.60 13.87
N ARG A 113 -2.59 2.45 14.90
CA ARG A 113 -3.55 2.56 16.01
C ARG A 113 -4.91 3.05 15.54
N GLU A 114 -4.93 3.99 14.60
CA GLU A 114 -6.16 4.50 14.02
C GLU A 114 -6.87 3.42 13.17
N PHE A 115 -6.12 2.62 12.42
CA PHE A 115 -6.66 1.46 11.69
C PHE A 115 -7.26 0.43 12.65
N ALA A 116 -6.56 0.15 13.76
CA ALA A 116 -7.08 -0.74 14.80
C ALA A 116 -8.33 -0.17 15.50
N ARG A 117 -8.44 1.15 15.66
CA ARG A 117 -9.64 1.79 16.25
C ARG A 117 -10.88 1.52 15.43
N VAL A 118 -10.79 1.63 14.10
CA VAL A 118 -11.94 1.47 13.21
C VAL A 118 -12.23 0.01 12.86
N SER A 119 -11.24 -0.89 13.01
CA SER A 119 -11.36 -2.31 12.65
C SER A 119 -11.84 -3.17 13.80
N THR A 120 -12.76 -4.09 13.50
CA THR A 120 -13.23 -5.11 14.46
C THR A 120 -12.43 -6.40 14.42
N ASP A 121 -11.65 -6.65 13.34
CA ASP A 121 -11.01 -7.95 13.16
C ASP A 121 -9.58 -7.86 12.61
N LEU A 122 -9.36 -7.31 11.42
CA LEU A 122 -8.08 -7.39 10.73
C LEU A 122 -7.54 -6.03 10.29
N VAL A 123 -6.24 -5.83 10.52
CA VAL A 123 -5.44 -4.74 9.91
C VAL A 123 -4.31 -5.38 9.11
N ALA A 124 -4.16 -4.98 7.85
CA ALA A 124 -3.11 -5.45 6.96
C ALA A 124 -2.32 -4.30 6.33
N ALA A 125 -1.01 -4.44 6.26
CA ALA A 125 -0.14 -3.50 5.58
C ALA A 125 0.73 -4.21 4.54
N ILE A 126 0.76 -3.67 3.33
CA ILE A 126 1.55 -4.18 2.21
C ILE A 126 2.59 -3.11 1.87
N GLU A 127 3.79 -3.23 2.42
CA GLU A 127 4.81 -2.19 2.33
C GLU A 127 6.02 -2.65 1.54
N PRO A 128 6.58 -1.78 0.66
CA PRO A 128 7.76 -2.12 -0.09
C PRO A 128 9.01 -2.10 0.79
N ASN A 129 9.91 -3.05 0.57
CA ASN A 129 11.28 -2.98 1.04
C ASN A 129 12.17 -2.42 -0.09
N ASN A 130 12.27 -1.09 -0.18
CA ASN A 130 13.06 -0.45 -1.22
C ASN A 130 14.58 -0.63 -1.02
N ALA A 131 15.04 -1.04 0.17
CA ALA A 131 16.44 -1.35 0.41
C ALA A 131 16.86 -2.68 -0.24
N ALA A 132 15.93 -3.62 -0.38
CA ALA A 132 16.17 -4.94 -0.96
C ALA A 132 16.01 -5.01 -2.50
N VAL A 133 15.62 -3.90 -3.15
CA VAL A 133 15.46 -3.88 -4.60
C VAL A 133 16.79 -4.15 -5.30
N SER A 134 16.84 -5.07 -6.25
CA SER A 134 17.97 -5.32 -7.14
C SER A 134 17.58 -5.05 -8.59
N VAL A 135 18.54 -4.63 -9.40
CA VAL A 135 18.35 -4.41 -10.82
C VAL A 135 19.37 -5.20 -11.60
N ASP A 136 18.89 -6.06 -12.48
CA ASP A 136 19.71 -6.78 -13.45
C ASP A 136 19.58 -6.14 -14.83
N SER A 137 20.69 -5.98 -15.53
CA SER A 137 20.74 -5.50 -16.92
C SER A 137 21.77 -6.25 -17.73
N THR A 138 21.50 -6.44 -19.01
CA THR A 138 22.48 -6.94 -19.98
C THR A 138 23.55 -5.91 -20.32
N VAL A 139 23.40 -4.67 -19.87
CA VAL A 139 24.34 -3.56 -20.07
C VAL A 139 25.02 -3.21 -18.76
N ALA A 140 26.28 -3.56 -18.59
CA ALA A 140 27.02 -3.39 -17.32
C ALA A 140 27.02 -1.95 -16.81
N SER A 141 27.07 -0.94 -17.69
CA SER A 141 27.01 0.47 -17.26
C SER A 141 25.67 0.91 -16.66
N GLU A 142 24.58 0.20 -16.94
CA GLU A 142 23.27 0.47 -16.32
C GLU A 142 23.23 0.00 -14.88
N ILE A 143 23.89 -1.12 -14.55
CA ILE A 143 23.98 -1.63 -13.18
C ILE A 143 24.74 -0.61 -12.30
N ASP A 144 25.87 -0.09 -12.78
CA ASP A 144 26.66 0.91 -12.04
C ASP A 144 25.89 2.24 -11.88
N LEU A 145 25.18 2.65 -12.92
CA LEU A 145 24.38 3.85 -12.89
C LEU A 145 23.21 3.71 -11.91
N GLU A 146 22.50 2.60 -11.96
CA GLU A 146 21.39 2.29 -11.04
C GLU A 146 21.86 2.33 -9.58
N ALA A 147 22.96 1.65 -9.24
CA ALA A 147 23.50 1.64 -7.89
C ALA A 147 23.79 3.06 -7.37
N ARG A 148 24.36 3.93 -8.22
CA ARG A 148 24.64 5.34 -7.88
C ARG A 148 23.37 6.16 -7.72
N VAL A 149 22.38 5.96 -8.59
CA VAL A 149 21.08 6.64 -8.51
C VAL A 149 20.34 6.20 -7.24
N ARG A 150 20.32 4.92 -6.95
CA ARG A 150 19.72 4.37 -5.74
C ARG A 150 20.38 4.94 -4.48
N GLU A 151 21.70 4.91 -4.40
CA GLU A 151 22.41 5.46 -3.25
C GLU A 151 22.10 6.96 -3.05
N ALA A 152 22.01 7.73 -4.15
CA ALA A 152 21.64 9.14 -4.09
C ALA A 152 20.19 9.33 -3.64
N TYR A 153 19.28 8.48 -4.12
CA TYR A 153 17.88 8.46 -3.71
C TYR A 153 17.76 8.15 -2.22
N LEU A 154 18.36 7.06 -1.74
CA LEU A 154 18.31 6.64 -0.33
C LEU A 154 18.85 7.72 0.62
N ARG A 155 19.87 8.50 0.20
CA ARG A 155 20.39 9.63 0.97
C ARG A 155 19.51 10.88 0.96
N GLY A 156 18.67 11.04 -0.05
CA GLY A 156 17.83 12.23 -0.26
C GLY A 156 16.39 12.10 0.23
N VAL A 157 16.00 10.94 0.76
CA VAL A 157 14.62 10.70 1.23
C VAL A 157 14.56 10.82 2.74
N ASP A 158 13.59 11.60 3.23
CA ASP A 158 13.33 11.80 4.67
C ASP A 158 12.43 10.67 5.25
N THR A 159 12.16 9.61 4.50
CA THR A 159 11.32 8.47 4.94
C THR A 159 12.15 7.19 5.04
N ASP A 160 11.76 6.27 5.93
CA ASP A 160 12.42 4.98 6.06
C ASP A 160 12.10 4.08 4.87
N VAL A 161 13.02 4.00 3.93
CA VAL A 161 12.87 3.20 2.70
C VAL A 161 12.95 1.68 2.93
N ALA A 162 13.40 1.25 4.10
CA ALA A 162 13.46 -0.14 4.54
C ALA A 162 12.27 -0.52 5.45
N LEU A 163 11.25 0.35 5.56
CA LEU A 163 10.12 0.15 6.45
C LEU A 163 9.45 -1.22 6.28
N GLY A 164 9.48 -1.80 5.07
CA GLY A 164 8.96 -3.14 4.84
C GLY A 164 9.56 -4.22 5.76
N GLU A 165 10.82 -4.10 6.18
CA GLU A 165 11.45 -5.00 7.15
C GLU A 165 10.99 -4.77 8.59
N GLN A 166 10.39 -3.63 8.88
CA GLN A 166 10.01 -3.19 10.22
C GLN A 166 8.50 -3.28 10.48
N VAL A 167 7.70 -3.67 9.48
CA VAL A 167 6.23 -3.70 9.57
C VAL A 167 5.76 -4.46 10.80
N GLU A 168 6.30 -5.64 11.07
CA GLU A 168 5.93 -6.45 12.24
C GLU A 168 6.20 -5.70 13.57
N SER A 169 7.34 -5.03 13.67
CA SER A 169 7.67 -4.22 14.85
C SER A 169 6.71 -3.04 15.02
N LEU A 170 6.31 -2.39 13.92
CA LEU A 170 5.35 -1.29 13.95
C LEU A 170 3.97 -1.74 14.44
N PHE A 171 3.52 -2.94 14.03
CA PHE A 171 2.27 -3.52 14.53
C PHE A 171 2.35 -3.78 16.04
N ALA A 172 3.43 -4.39 16.52
CA ALA A 172 3.66 -4.63 17.95
C ALA A 172 3.69 -3.32 18.75
N GLU A 173 4.37 -2.27 18.25
CA GLU A 173 4.40 -0.93 18.86
C GLU A 173 3.03 -0.24 18.85
N ALA A 174 2.20 -0.52 17.87
CA ALA A 174 0.82 -0.05 17.83
C ALA A 174 -0.09 -0.79 18.81
N GLY A 175 0.35 -1.91 19.40
CA GLY A 175 -0.43 -2.78 20.26
C GLY A 175 -1.32 -3.77 19.49
N ILE A 176 -1.00 -4.00 18.21
CA ILE A 176 -1.68 -4.99 17.35
C ILE A 176 -0.83 -6.26 17.37
N GLU A 177 -1.46 -7.41 17.64
CA GLU A 177 -0.78 -8.70 17.60
C GLU A 177 -0.53 -9.12 16.14
N PRO A 178 0.74 -9.29 15.70
CA PRO A 178 1.04 -9.78 14.37
C PRO A 178 0.59 -11.24 14.21
N LEU A 179 -0.26 -11.52 13.23
CA LEU A 179 -0.76 -12.86 12.93
C LEU A 179 0.14 -13.59 11.93
N SER A 180 0.51 -12.91 10.85
CA SER A 180 1.44 -13.42 9.84
C SER A 180 2.19 -12.29 9.16
N THR A 181 3.44 -12.57 8.78
CA THR A 181 4.26 -11.68 7.96
C THR A 181 4.81 -12.49 6.79
N ARG A 182 4.65 -11.99 5.58
CA ARG A 182 5.14 -12.64 4.35
C ARG A 182 5.92 -11.66 3.51
N GLN A 183 6.91 -12.16 2.80
CA GLN A 183 7.63 -11.41 1.79
C GLN A 183 7.27 -11.95 0.41
N TYR A 184 6.99 -11.03 -0.50
CA TYR A 184 6.73 -11.32 -1.91
C TYR A 184 7.75 -10.60 -2.76
N ASP A 185 8.36 -11.32 -3.69
CA ASP A 185 9.25 -10.73 -4.68
C ASP A 185 8.42 -10.37 -5.92
N HIS A 186 8.54 -9.12 -6.34
CA HIS A 186 7.91 -8.63 -7.56
C HIS A 186 8.97 -8.28 -8.60
N GLU A 187 8.97 -9.02 -9.72
CA GLU A 187 9.85 -8.75 -10.85
C GLU A 187 9.14 -7.86 -11.88
N LYS A 188 9.72 -6.69 -12.16
CA LYS A 188 9.27 -5.82 -13.24
C LYS A 188 10.29 -5.80 -14.35
N ARG A 189 9.88 -6.27 -15.54
CA ARG A 189 10.68 -6.19 -16.76
C ARG A 189 10.32 -4.94 -17.53
N THR A 190 11.32 -4.15 -17.90
CA THR A 190 11.17 -3.00 -18.80
C THR A 190 11.93 -3.29 -20.08
N GLU A 191 11.24 -3.20 -21.23
CA GLU A 191 11.92 -3.19 -22.51
C GLU A 191 12.36 -1.75 -22.82
N PRO A 192 13.58 -1.55 -23.33
CA PRO A 192 14.03 -0.21 -23.73
C PRO A 192 13.10 0.32 -24.83
N PRO A 193 12.72 1.61 -24.78
CA PRO A 193 12.00 2.23 -25.87
C PRO A 193 12.92 2.29 -27.09
N TYR A 194 12.57 1.60 -28.15
CA TYR A 194 13.21 1.72 -29.46
C TYR A 194 12.55 2.84 -30.26
#